data_20f7767025b1b26991c6983c4fba6b09
#
_entry.id   20f7767025b1b26991c6983c4fba6b09
#
_cell.length_a   1.000
_cell.length_b   1.000
_cell.length_c   1.000
_cell.angle_alpha   90.00
_cell.angle_beta   90.00
_cell.angle_gamma   90.00
#
_symmetry.space_group_name_H-M   'P 1'
#
loop_
_entity.id
_entity.type
_entity.pdbx_description
1 polymer ?
#
loop_
_entity_poly.entity_id
_entity_poly.type
_entity_poly.pdbx_seq_one_letter_code
_entity_poly.pdbx_strand_id
1 'polypeptide(L)'
;MNEQALAQRTNRREMLKLSGMGMLAGVAANALTPAKAHAAAEAVDVVYASWIHGNSMEIEYPDRIASQRHIGYYFEIEGKPGLTNWFHFAIPTPVLVNDARLRIKKVMLRFTTASVDAFVRDVHVYDGEKRIAVFDEVYLSGDNWFAEFVLPDRPEVRWGLGISLGVGFGVEMMDHHMHFISAGCDFTLQEPEPVEV
;
A
#
# COMPACT_ATOMS: atom_id res chain seq x y z
N MET A 1 48.62 -11.98 -0.22
CA MET A 1 47.73 -12.10 0.94
C MET A 1 47.83 -10.80 1.66
N ASN A 2 46.77 -9.98 1.62
CA ASN A 2 46.79 -8.57 2.06
C ASN A 2 46.21 -8.43 3.44
N GLU A 3 47.04 -7.90 4.33
CA GLU A 3 46.77 -7.58 5.76
C GLU A 3 45.89 -6.33 5.99
N GLN A 4 45.15 -5.85 4.98
CA GLN A 4 44.38 -4.60 5.11
C GLN A 4 42.87 -4.80 5.37
N ALA A 5 42.39 -6.01 5.59
CA ALA A 5 40.97 -6.28 5.82
C ALA A 5 40.54 -6.41 7.29
N LEU A 6 41.44 -6.24 8.25
CA LEU A 6 41.14 -6.44 9.69
C LEU A 6 41.05 -5.18 10.54
N ALA A 7 41.18 -3.98 9.98
CA ALA A 7 41.27 -2.74 10.74
C ALA A 7 40.01 -1.87 10.81
N GLN A 8 38.84 -2.34 10.40
CA GLN A 8 37.60 -1.52 10.39
C GLN A 8 36.44 -1.99 11.30
N ARG A 9 36.70 -2.84 12.28
CA ARG A 9 35.66 -3.30 13.22
C ARG A 9 35.79 -2.82 14.67
N THR A 10 36.66 -1.89 14.99
CA THR A 10 36.81 -1.42 16.35
C THR A 10 36.81 0.10 16.35
N ASN A 11 35.64 0.77 16.48
CA ASN A 11 35.55 2.16 16.97
C ASN A 11 34.13 2.72 17.01
N ARG A 12 33.15 1.97 17.52
CA ARG A 12 31.84 2.55 17.85
C ARG A 12 31.48 2.51 19.35
N ARG A 13 32.39 2.06 20.22
CA ARG A 13 32.12 1.96 21.67
C ARG A 13 32.94 2.86 22.56
N GLU A 14 33.83 3.69 22.03
CA GLU A 14 34.71 4.54 22.84
C GLU A 14 34.51 6.06 22.74
N MET A 15 33.43 6.52 22.10
CA MET A 15 33.13 7.96 21.99
C MET A 15 32.15 8.50 23.03
N LEU A 16 31.93 7.79 24.13
CA LEU A 16 30.98 8.20 25.18
C LEU A 16 31.63 8.25 26.57
N LYS A 17 32.89 8.70 26.67
CA LYS A 17 33.48 9.06 27.95
C LYS A 17 34.51 10.17 27.73
N LEU A 18 34.10 11.41 27.82
CA LEU A 18 34.81 12.58 28.34
C LEU A 18 34.05 13.85 27.91
N SER A 19 33.31 14.42 28.81
CA SER A 19 33.28 15.86 29.06
C SER A 19 32.42 16.10 30.29
N GLY A 20 33.10 16.20 31.39
CA GLY A 20 32.52 16.62 32.65
C GLY A 20 32.60 18.12 32.82
N MET A 21 31.78 18.61 33.70
CA MET A 21 31.83 19.84 34.47
C MET A 21 31.81 21.19 33.76
N GLY A 22 30.70 21.86 33.93
CA GLY A 22 30.50 23.29 33.73
C GLY A 22 29.19 23.71 34.34
N MET A 23 29.18 24.04 35.66
CA MET A 23 28.05 24.72 36.30
C MET A 23 27.87 26.11 35.71
N LEU A 24 26.63 26.47 35.35
CA LEU A 24 26.14 27.85 35.46
C LEU A 24 24.61 27.82 35.59
N ALA A 25 24.13 28.39 36.67
CA ALA A 25 22.76 28.59 37.00
C ALA A 25 22.10 29.55 36.00
N GLY A 26 20.97 29.15 35.42
CA GLY A 26 20.15 29.98 34.55
C GLY A 26 18.70 29.59 34.70
N VAL A 27 17.92 30.56 35.16
CA VAL A 27 16.49 30.62 35.46
C VAL A 27 15.62 29.74 34.57
N ALA A 28 14.82 28.85 35.17
CA ALA A 28 13.78 28.06 34.55
C ALA A 28 12.63 28.95 34.07
N ALA A 29 12.54 29.16 32.77
CA ALA A 29 11.28 29.54 32.13
C ALA A 29 10.57 28.26 31.72
N ASN A 30 9.56 27.82 32.50
CA ASN A 30 8.64 26.78 32.14
C ASN A 30 7.81 27.23 30.92
N ALA A 31 8.31 26.99 29.71
CA ALA A 31 7.49 26.97 28.53
C ALA A 31 6.71 25.65 28.56
N LEU A 32 5.46 25.70 29.04
CA LEU A 32 4.45 24.69 28.82
C LEU A 32 4.21 24.60 27.30
N THR A 33 4.95 23.75 26.61
CA THR A 33 4.56 23.29 25.29
C THR A 33 3.28 22.49 25.47
N PRO A 34 2.16 22.88 24.83
CA PRO A 34 0.97 22.04 24.85
C PRO A 34 1.37 20.72 24.19
N ALA A 35 1.39 19.66 24.99
CA ALA A 35 1.43 18.32 24.47
C ALA A 35 0.18 18.20 23.54
N LYS A 36 0.42 18.18 22.22
CA LYS A 36 -0.58 17.81 21.25
C LYS A 36 -0.99 16.38 21.64
N ALA A 37 -2.10 16.25 22.35
CA ALA A 37 -2.76 14.99 22.54
C ALA A 37 -3.09 14.48 21.14
N HIS A 38 -2.26 13.57 20.62
CA HIS A 38 -2.69 12.69 19.55
C HIS A 38 -3.78 11.84 20.21
N ALA A 39 -5.03 12.20 19.96
CA ALA A 39 -6.12 11.29 20.20
C ALA A 39 -5.70 9.99 19.48
N ALA A 40 -5.47 8.93 20.26
CA ALA A 40 -5.25 7.61 19.70
C ALA A 40 -6.50 7.33 18.86
N ALA A 41 -6.36 7.33 17.54
CA ALA A 41 -7.46 6.95 16.68
C ALA A 41 -7.89 5.56 17.17
N GLU A 42 -9.13 5.43 17.61
CA GLU A 42 -9.66 4.14 18.08
C GLU A 42 -9.35 3.09 17.02
N ALA A 43 -8.71 2.01 17.45
CA ALA A 43 -8.35 0.94 16.56
C ALA A 43 -9.63 0.29 16.05
N VAL A 44 -10.01 0.61 14.82
CA VAL A 44 -11.18 0.03 14.16
C VAL A 44 -10.97 -1.46 13.99
N ASP A 45 -11.82 -2.28 14.61
CA ASP A 45 -11.71 -3.72 14.54
C ASP A 45 -11.93 -4.25 13.12
N VAL A 46 -10.99 -5.07 12.64
CA VAL A 46 -11.15 -5.85 11.41
C VAL A 46 -11.90 -7.13 11.80
N VAL A 47 -13.10 -7.27 11.29
CA VAL A 47 -13.94 -8.46 11.55
C VAL A 47 -13.85 -9.50 10.45
N TYR A 48 -13.39 -9.11 9.28
CA TYR A 48 -13.16 -9.99 8.14
C TYR A 48 -12.08 -9.43 7.23
N ALA A 49 -11.25 -10.31 6.68
CA ALA A 49 -10.26 -9.97 5.66
C ALA A 49 -10.42 -10.93 4.48
N SER A 50 -10.34 -10.41 3.26
CA SER A 50 -10.42 -11.21 2.05
C SER A 50 -9.27 -10.88 1.12
N TRP A 51 -8.66 -11.91 0.56
CA TRP A 51 -7.57 -11.78 -0.39
C TRP A 51 -7.82 -12.66 -1.62
N ILE A 52 -7.36 -12.15 -2.77
CA ILE A 52 -7.34 -12.90 -4.01
C ILE A 52 -5.91 -12.93 -4.55
N HIS A 53 -5.52 -14.06 -5.11
CA HIS A 53 -4.21 -14.25 -5.70
C HIS A 53 -4.08 -13.52 -7.05
N GLY A 54 -2.88 -13.02 -7.39
CA GLY A 54 -2.62 -12.33 -8.64
C GLY A 54 -3.01 -13.10 -9.90
N ASN A 55 -2.94 -14.43 -9.85
CA ASN A 55 -3.36 -15.29 -10.97
C ASN A 55 -4.86 -15.26 -11.30
N SER A 56 -5.67 -14.61 -10.48
CA SER A 56 -7.11 -14.39 -10.73
C SER A 56 -7.42 -12.99 -11.24
N MET A 57 -6.38 -12.22 -11.59
CA MET A 57 -6.53 -10.89 -12.14
C MET A 57 -6.91 -10.94 -13.62
N GLU A 58 -7.76 -10.02 -14.06
CA GLU A 58 -8.18 -9.85 -15.44
C GLU A 58 -7.54 -8.61 -16.05
N ILE A 59 -7.17 -8.70 -17.34
CA ILE A 59 -6.55 -7.61 -18.11
C ILE A 59 -7.61 -6.97 -19.01
N GLU A 60 -7.81 -5.64 -18.91
CA GLU A 60 -8.81 -4.94 -19.73
C GLU A 60 -8.39 -4.84 -21.21
N TYR A 61 -7.11 -4.52 -21.48
CA TYR A 61 -6.59 -4.35 -22.85
C TYR A 61 -5.42 -5.32 -23.11
N PRO A 62 -5.69 -6.58 -23.48
CA PRO A 62 -4.65 -7.58 -23.74
C PRO A 62 -3.68 -7.19 -24.87
N ASP A 63 -4.16 -6.42 -25.85
CA ASP A 63 -3.37 -5.92 -26.98
C ASP A 63 -2.26 -4.91 -26.57
N ARG A 64 -2.35 -4.33 -25.36
CA ARG A 64 -1.34 -3.43 -24.78
C ARG A 64 -0.26 -4.13 -23.96
N ILE A 65 -0.33 -5.46 -23.87
CA ILE A 65 0.64 -6.29 -23.18
C ILE A 65 1.57 -6.94 -24.22
N ALA A 66 2.87 -6.93 -23.95
CA ALA A 66 3.89 -7.59 -24.78
C ALA A 66 3.97 -9.08 -24.46
N SER A 67 3.96 -9.44 -23.18
CA SER A 67 3.95 -10.84 -22.72
C SER A 67 3.20 -10.98 -21.39
N GLN A 68 2.69 -12.19 -21.12
CA GLN A 68 2.06 -12.52 -19.85
C GLN A 68 2.28 -13.98 -19.47
N ARG A 69 2.39 -14.25 -18.17
CA ARG A 69 2.63 -15.61 -17.66
C ARG A 69 2.08 -15.81 -16.27
N HIS A 70 1.26 -16.84 -16.07
CA HIS A 70 0.86 -17.30 -14.74
C HIS A 70 1.97 -18.14 -14.12
N ILE A 71 2.50 -17.68 -12.99
CA ILE A 71 3.48 -18.39 -12.17
C ILE A 71 2.82 -18.78 -10.85
N GLY A 72 3.31 -19.80 -10.18
CA GLY A 72 2.65 -20.35 -8.98
C GLY A 72 2.41 -19.35 -7.84
N TYR A 73 3.15 -18.24 -7.78
CA TYR A 73 3.10 -17.26 -6.70
C TYR A 73 2.88 -15.80 -7.17
N TYR A 74 2.76 -15.56 -8.48
CA TYR A 74 2.32 -14.28 -9.04
C TYR A 74 1.84 -14.44 -10.48
N PHE A 75 1.17 -13.44 -10.99
CA PHE A 75 0.91 -13.23 -12.42
C PHE A 75 1.89 -12.19 -12.95
N GLU A 76 2.72 -12.58 -13.93
CA GLU A 76 3.69 -11.71 -14.58
C GLU A 76 3.10 -11.14 -15.86
N ILE A 77 3.31 -9.85 -16.06
CA ILE A 77 3.04 -9.16 -17.33
C ILE A 77 4.24 -8.32 -17.73
N GLU A 78 4.40 -8.11 -19.03
CA GLU A 78 5.28 -7.11 -19.61
C GLU A 78 4.44 -6.14 -20.42
N GLY A 79 4.44 -4.88 -20.03
CA GLY A 79 3.68 -3.83 -20.70
C GLY A 79 4.41 -3.31 -21.94
N LYS A 80 3.65 -2.88 -22.95
CA LYS A 80 4.23 -2.17 -24.11
C LYS A 80 4.59 -0.74 -23.74
N PRO A 81 5.79 -0.25 -24.12
CA PRO A 81 6.26 1.10 -23.80
C PRO A 81 5.28 2.20 -24.21
N GLY A 82 5.13 3.21 -23.38
CA GLY A 82 4.28 4.39 -23.60
C GLY A 82 2.78 4.14 -23.49
N LEU A 83 2.35 2.92 -23.11
CA LEU A 83 0.94 2.59 -22.97
C LEU A 83 0.50 2.51 -21.50
N THR A 84 -0.80 2.52 -21.31
CA THR A 84 -1.44 2.27 -20.01
C THR A 84 -2.39 1.09 -20.13
N ASN A 85 -2.67 0.43 -19.02
CA ASN A 85 -3.65 -0.65 -18.97
C ASN A 85 -4.43 -0.62 -17.65
N TRP A 86 -5.56 -1.33 -17.62
CA TRP A 86 -6.31 -1.58 -16.40
C TRP A 86 -6.29 -3.06 -16.07
N PHE A 87 -6.19 -3.35 -14.77
CA PHE A 87 -6.15 -4.70 -14.22
C PHE A 87 -7.17 -4.82 -13.11
N HIS A 88 -8.00 -5.88 -13.13
CA HIS A 88 -9.16 -6.01 -12.28
C HIS A 88 -9.07 -7.21 -11.36
N PHE A 89 -9.35 -6.98 -10.09
CA PHE A 89 -9.46 -8.00 -9.06
C PHE A 89 -10.89 -8.07 -8.54
N ALA A 90 -11.56 -9.21 -8.71
CA ALA A 90 -12.86 -9.48 -8.10
C ALA A 90 -12.64 -10.07 -6.70
N ILE A 91 -12.71 -9.24 -5.66
CA ILE A 91 -12.44 -9.67 -4.28
C ILE A 91 -13.63 -10.52 -3.77
N PRO A 92 -13.40 -11.75 -3.30
CA PRO A 92 -14.45 -12.55 -2.66
C PRO A 92 -15.01 -11.80 -1.46
N THR A 93 -16.25 -11.34 -1.55
CA THR A 93 -16.82 -10.40 -0.58
C THR A 93 -18.02 -11.01 0.12
N PRO A 94 -17.95 -11.32 1.43
CA PRO A 94 -19.14 -11.60 2.21
C PRO A 94 -19.88 -10.28 2.45
N VAL A 95 -21.06 -10.17 1.84
CA VAL A 95 -21.87 -8.95 1.96
C VAL A 95 -22.54 -8.87 3.34
N LEU A 96 -22.86 -10.03 3.92
CA LEU A 96 -23.44 -10.17 5.27
C LEU A 96 -22.61 -11.13 6.12
N VAL A 97 -22.32 -10.71 7.35
CA VAL A 97 -21.74 -11.56 8.38
C VAL A 97 -22.54 -11.37 9.66
N ASN A 98 -23.10 -12.48 10.20
CA ASN A 98 -23.99 -12.44 11.38
C ASN A 98 -25.13 -11.41 11.24
N ASP A 99 -25.83 -11.43 10.10
CA ASP A 99 -26.94 -10.53 9.76
C ASP A 99 -26.57 -9.04 9.69
N ALA A 100 -25.31 -8.68 9.78
CA ALA A 100 -24.82 -7.32 9.62
C ALA A 100 -24.09 -7.14 8.29
N ARG A 101 -24.24 -5.96 7.66
CA ARG A 101 -23.48 -5.62 6.47
C ARG A 101 -22.08 -5.20 6.81
N LEU A 102 -21.13 -5.67 6.03
CA LEU A 102 -19.74 -5.25 6.17
C LEU A 102 -19.51 -3.88 5.55
N ARG A 103 -18.58 -3.15 6.13
CA ARG A 103 -18.04 -1.88 5.64
C ARG A 103 -16.58 -2.05 5.26
N ILE A 104 -16.13 -1.35 4.23
CA ILE A 104 -14.74 -1.41 3.78
C ILE A 104 -13.90 -0.48 4.65
N LYS A 105 -12.89 -1.04 5.31
CA LYS A 105 -11.91 -0.26 6.06
C LYS A 105 -10.76 0.21 5.16
N LYS A 106 -10.16 -0.72 4.42
CA LYS A 106 -9.07 -0.46 3.49
C LYS A 106 -8.97 -1.53 2.43
N VAL A 107 -8.41 -1.18 1.29
CA VAL A 107 -7.96 -2.14 0.28
C VAL A 107 -6.44 -2.20 0.24
N MET A 108 -5.90 -3.33 -0.18
CA MET A 108 -4.48 -3.63 -0.12
C MET A 108 -4.02 -4.30 -1.41
N LEU A 109 -2.78 -3.99 -1.81
CA LEU A 109 -2.14 -4.55 -2.99
C LEU A 109 -0.76 -5.07 -2.63
N ARG A 110 -0.39 -6.21 -3.25
CA ARG A 110 0.98 -6.72 -3.27
C ARG A 110 1.43 -6.92 -4.70
N PHE A 111 2.47 -6.22 -5.09
CA PHE A 111 3.03 -6.29 -6.44
C PHE A 111 4.53 -5.95 -6.43
N THR A 112 5.20 -6.21 -7.55
CA THR A 112 6.58 -5.83 -7.83
C THR A 112 6.64 -5.22 -9.22
N THR A 113 7.48 -4.21 -9.42
CA THR A 113 7.83 -3.68 -10.74
C THR A 113 9.32 -3.85 -10.96
N ALA A 114 9.72 -4.23 -12.16
CA ALA A 114 11.14 -4.42 -12.51
C ALA A 114 11.90 -3.09 -12.64
N SER A 115 11.18 -1.99 -12.88
CA SER A 115 11.75 -0.64 -12.93
C SER A 115 10.75 0.40 -12.46
N VAL A 116 11.20 1.65 -12.31
CA VAL A 116 10.34 2.81 -12.00
C VAL A 116 9.48 3.23 -13.20
N ASP A 117 9.80 2.73 -14.40
CA ASP A 117 9.07 3.03 -15.63
C ASP A 117 7.83 2.13 -15.82
N ALA A 118 7.64 1.14 -14.93
CA ALA A 118 6.41 0.39 -14.75
C ALA A 118 5.83 0.71 -13.37
N PHE A 119 4.62 1.22 -13.29
CA PHE A 119 4.05 1.72 -12.03
C PHE A 119 2.53 1.58 -11.96
N VAL A 120 2.01 1.37 -10.76
CA VAL A 120 0.58 1.54 -10.48
C VAL A 120 0.32 3.05 -10.37
N ARG A 121 -0.52 3.56 -11.28
CA ARG A 121 -0.88 4.97 -11.35
C ARG A 121 -2.15 5.29 -10.58
N ASP A 122 -3.16 4.46 -10.73
CA ASP A 122 -4.49 4.69 -10.16
C ASP A 122 -5.01 3.43 -9.47
N VAL A 123 -5.80 3.62 -8.40
CA VAL A 123 -6.51 2.54 -7.72
C VAL A 123 -7.97 2.94 -7.53
N HIS A 124 -8.88 2.24 -8.20
CA HIS A 124 -10.31 2.46 -8.10
C HIS A 124 -10.97 1.29 -7.39
N VAL A 125 -11.91 1.59 -6.52
CA VAL A 125 -12.66 0.59 -5.75
C VAL A 125 -14.13 0.68 -6.12
N TYR A 126 -14.73 -0.46 -6.41
CA TYR A 126 -16.13 -0.58 -6.84
C TYR A 126 -16.92 -1.51 -5.91
N ASP A 127 -18.18 -1.19 -5.65
CA ASP A 127 -19.19 -2.11 -5.12
C ASP A 127 -20.25 -2.34 -6.21
N GLY A 128 -20.18 -3.50 -6.85
CA GLY A 128 -20.89 -3.73 -8.11
C GLY A 128 -20.47 -2.72 -9.18
N GLU A 129 -21.47 -2.00 -9.76
CA GLU A 129 -21.22 -0.96 -10.77
C GLU A 129 -20.84 0.40 -10.18
N LYS A 130 -21.00 0.59 -8.86
CA LYS A 130 -20.74 1.87 -8.22
C LYS A 130 -19.29 2.02 -7.81
N ARG A 131 -18.60 3.03 -8.34
CA ARG A 131 -17.27 3.42 -7.87
C ARG A 131 -17.39 4.13 -6.50
N ILE A 132 -16.80 3.55 -5.47
CA ILE A 132 -16.91 3.98 -4.06
C ILE A 132 -15.67 4.63 -3.51
N ALA A 133 -14.50 4.42 -4.14
CA ALA A 133 -13.27 5.13 -3.81
C ALA A 133 -12.38 5.29 -5.04
N VAL A 134 -11.56 6.35 -5.03
CA VAL A 134 -10.63 6.71 -6.10
C VAL A 134 -9.34 7.19 -5.46
N PHE A 135 -8.23 6.62 -5.90
CA PHE A 135 -6.87 7.03 -5.55
C PHE A 135 -6.08 7.16 -6.85
N ASP A 136 -6.11 8.35 -7.42
CA ASP A 136 -5.44 8.65 -8.69
C ASP A 136 -4.03 9.19 -8.45
N GLU A 137 -3.17 9.04 -9.45
CA GLU A 137 -1.80 9.60 -9.48
C GLU A 137 -0.92 9.13 -8.30
N VAL A 138 -1.07 7.87 -7.87
CA VAL A 138 -0.30 7.33 -6.74
C VAL A 138 1.14 6.97 -7.10
N TYR A 139 1.44 6.67 -8.37
CA TYR A 139 2.76 6.39 -8.96
C TYR A 139 3.63 5.42 -8.13
N LEU A 140 3.10 4.26 -7.82
CA LEU A 140 3.79 3.26 -7.00
C LEU A 140 4.60 2.28 -7.86
N SER A 141 5.89 2.15 -7.56
CA SER A 141 6.82 1.19 -8.17
C SER A 141 7.77 0.64 -7.12
N GLY A 142 8.39 -0.49 -7.37
CA GLY A 142 9.41 -1.09 -6.50
C GLY A 142 9.32 -2.60 -6.37
N ASP A 143 10.26 -3.17 -5.60
CA ASP A 143 10.35 -4.60 -5.35
C ASP A 143 9.54 -4.97 -4.09
N ASN A 144 8.70 -6.01 -4.22
CA ASN A 144 7.84 -6.55 -3.16
C ASN A 144 7.00 -5.48 -2.45
N TRP A 145 6.43 -4.58 -3.22
CA TRP A 145 5.65 -3.47 -2.69
C TRP A 145 4.36 -3.94 -2.03
N PHE A 146 4.09 -3.41 -0.84
CA PHE A 146 2.81 -3.56 -0.15
C PHE A 146 2.18 -2.18 0.04
N ALA A 147 1.05 -1.95 -0.60
CA ALA A 147 0.32 -0.69 -0.53
C ALA A 147 -1.03 -0.87 0.16
N GLU A 148 -1.40 0.09 0.99
CA GLU A 148 -2.69 0.18 1.68
C GLU A 148 -3.40 1.48 1.32
N PHE A 149 -4.70 1.38 1.06
CA PHE A 149 -5.57 2.52 0.75
C PHE A 149 -6.75 2.50 1.70
N VAL A 150 -6.74 3.42 2.67
CA VAL A 150 -7.80 3.53 3.68
C VAL A 150 -9.00 4.25 3.09
N LEU A 151 -10.20 3.72 3.35
CA LEU A 151 -11.47 4.35 2.98
C LEU A 151 -12.08 5.01 4.23
N PRO A 152 -11.89 6.32 4.43
CA PRO A 152 -12.33 6.99 5.66
C PRO A 152 -13.84 6.93 5.87
N ASP A 153 -14.63 6.99 4.78
CA ASP A 153 -16.10 6.92 4.84
C ASP A 153 -16.62 5.51 5.14
N ARG A 154 -15.74 4.50 5.13
CA ARG A 154 -16.09 3.09 5.38
C ARG A 154 -17.41 2.69 4.71
N PRO A 155 -17.50 2.76 3.37
CA PRO A 155 -18.74 2.50 2.66
C PRO A 155 -19.23 1.08 2.93
N GLU A 156 -20.54 0.92 3.07
CA GLU A 156 -21.20 -0.36 3.21
C GLU A 156 -21.16 -1.15 1.90
N VAL A 157 -20.85 -2.44 1.96
CA VAL A 157 -20.82 -3.32 0.79
C VAL A 157 -22.20 -3.92 0.55
N ARG A 158 -22.65 -3.88 -0.70
CA ARG A 158 -23.98 -4.37 -1.11
C ARG A 158 -23.94 -5.49 -2.14
N TRP A 159 -23.01 -5.41 -3.07
CA TRP A 159 -23.02 -6.29 -4.26
C TRP A 159 -21.75 -7.14 -4.37
N GLY A 160 -20.61 -6.59 -4.04
CA GLY A 160 -19.33 -7.26 -4.15
C GLY A 160 -18.24 -6.32 -4.59
N LEU A 161 -17.04 -6.54 -4.07
CA LEU A 161 -15.93 -5.62 -4.18
C LEU A 161 -15.07 -5.94 -5.40
N GLY A 162 -14.87 -4.92 -6.25
CA GLY A 162 -13.86 -4.91 -7.31
C GLY A 162 -12.77 -3.89 -7.02
N ILE A 163 -11.51 -4.26 -7.26
CA ILE A 163 -10.36 -3.35 -7.25
C ILE A 163 -9.82 -3.29 -8.67
N SER A 164 -9.77 -2.08 -9.24
CA SER A 164 -9.21 -1.82 -10.57
C SER A 164 -7.95 -0.99 -10.46
N LEU A 165 -6.86 -1.48 -11.06
CA LEU A 165 -5.56 -0.83 -11.06
C LEU A 165 -5.27 -0.22 -12.41
N GLY A 166 -5.13 1.09 -12.49
CA GLY A 166 -4.55 1.78 -13.63
C GLY A 166 -3.02 1.67 -13.57
N VAL A 167 -2.41 1.10 -14.59
CA VAL A 167 -0.96 0.90 -14.68
C VAL A 167 -0.41 1.68 -15.86
N GLY A 168 0.72 2.34 -15.65
CA GLY A 168 1.48 3.03 -16.67
C GLY A 168 2.78 2.30 -17.00
N PHE A 169 3.14 2.29 -18.28
CA PHE A 169 4.43 1.87 -18.79
C PHE A 169 5.04 3.07 -19.52
N GLY A 170 6.16 3.57 -19.03
CA GLY A 170 6.83 4.72 -19.58
C GLY A 170 7.44 4.46 -20.96
N VAL A 171 8.18 5.43 -21.46
CA VAL A 171 8.80 5.38 -22.80
C VAL A 171 10.29 5.08 -22.76
N GLU A 172 10.86 5.01 -21.56
CA GLU A 172 12.27 4.74 -21.39
C GLU A 172 12.59 3.29 -21.80
N MET A 173 13.84 3.04 -22.21
CA MET A 173 14.30 1.67 -22.52
C MET A 173 14.61 0.91 -21.21
N MET A 174 13.61 0.84 -20.32
CA MET A 174 13.67 0.16 -19.04
C MET A 174 12.80 -1.10 -19.07
N ASP A 175 12.96 -1.92 -18.08
CA ASP A 175 12.18 -3.16 -17.94
C ASP A 175 10.74 -2.84 -17.47
N HIS A 176 9.74 -3.23 -18.26
CA HIS A 176 8.33 -3.02 -18.02
C HIS A 176 7.61 -4.24 -17.42
N HIS A 177 8.35 -5.19 -16.85
CA HIS A 177 7.73 -6.31 -16.15
C HIS A 177 7.11 -5.87 -14.83
N MET A 178 5.93 -6.41 -14.55
CA MET A 178 5.24 -6.32 -13.27
C MET A 178 4.80 -7.70 -12.82
N HIS A 179 4.87 -7.93 -11.51
CA HIS A 179 4.36 -9.14 -10.87
C HIS A 179 3.20 -8.77 -9.94
N PHE A 180 2.02 -9.22 -10.25
CA PHE A 180 0.86 -9.09 -9.35
C PHE A 180 0.79 -10.30 -8.43
N ILE A 181 0.97 -10.08 -7.13
CA ILE A 181 1.04 -11.13 -6.12
C ILE A 181 -0.35 -11.38 -5.55
N SER A 182 -1.02 -10.33 -5.05
CA SER A 182 -2.36 -10.42 -4.48
C SER A 182 -2.99 -9.05 -4.31
N ALA A 183 -4.32 -9.02 -4.23
CA ALA A 183 -5.10 -7.89 -3.79
C ALA A 183 -6.05 -8.31 -2.67
N GLY A 184 -6.40 -7.41 -1.77
CA GLY A 184 -7.25 -7.74 -0.63
C GLY A 184 -7.99 -6.55 -0.06
N CYS A 185 -8.88 -6.86 0.89
CA CYS A 185 -9.66 -5.87 1.61
C CYS A 185 -9.86 -6.30 3.06
N ASP A 186 -9.72 -5.34 3.97
CA ASP A 186 -10.13 -5.46 5.37
C ASP A 186 -11.52 -4.84 5.55
N PHE A 187 -12.39 -5.58 6.23
CA PHE A 187 -13.76 -5.17 6.51
C PHE A 187 -13.99 -4.98 8.00
N THR A 188 -14.90 -4.07 8.31
CA THR A 188 -15.35 -3.73 9.67
C THR A 188 -16.87 -3.67 9.75
N LEU A 189 -17.43 -3.71 10.94
CA LEU A 189 -18.82 -3.38 11.24
C LEU A 189 -18.97 -1.95 11.78
N GLN A 190 -17.86 -1.29 12.10
CA GLN A 190 -17.87 0.06 12.68
C GLN A 190 -18.19 1.10 11.62
N GLU A 191 -19.14 1.97 11.94
CA GLU A 191 -19.43 3.17 11.16
C GLU A 191 -18.26 4.17 11.19
N PRO A 192 -18.13 5.07 10.20
CA PRO A 192 -17.20 6.17 10.30
C PRO A 192 -17.57 7.07 11.48
N GLU A 193 -16.56 7.66 12.15
CA GLU A 193 -16.81 8.67 13.16
C GLU A 193 -17.57 9.85 12.55
N PRO A 194 -18.55 10.43 13.28
CA PRO A 194 -19.21 11.64 12.81
C PRO A 194 -18.19 12.77 12.63
N VAL A 195 -18.23 13.43 11.47
CA VAL A 195 -17.42 14.62 11.24
C VAL A 195 -17.99 15.72 12.12
N GLU A 196 -17.26 16.15 13.15
CA GLU A 196 -17.61 17.36 13.90
C GLU A 196 -17.52 18.56 12.94
N VAL A 197 -18.64 19.23 12.73
CA VAL A 197 -18.79 20.40 11.85
C VAL A 197 -18.54 21.68 12.63
#